data_4e4d3b0a35c9b1cc31c650b3ffb6e135
#
_entry.id   4e4d3b0a35c9b1cc31c650b3ffb6e135
#
_cell.length_a   1.000
_cell.length_b   1.000
_cell.length_c   1.000
_cell.angle_alpha   90.00
_cell.angle_beta   90.00
_cell.angle_gamma   90.00
#
_symmetry.space_group_name_H-M   'P 1'
#
loop_
_entity.id
_entity.type
_entity.pdbx_description
1 polymer ?
#
loop_
_entity_poly.entity_id
_entity_poly.type
_entity_poly.pdbx_seq_one_letter_code
_entity_poly.pdbx_strand_id
1 'polypeptide(L)'
;MPTCYIVGAGDFTPRGFAPVPGDLVLAADGGYRALYSLGYTPDLLLGDFDSLGDLPLPPDLPVLRFPARKDDTDTGLALRHGLDRGFRDFALYGCAGGRVDHLLANLQSMARVSRLGATIRLAAPEYDAWALTGPAPDAPAPSTPAPDGPAATLTLPDRPGGTLVSVFCHGDRAEGVTLTGLSYPLDGADLTGDFPLGVSNRRLEGRPATVSVRRGTLLIFQGA
;
A
#
# COMPACT_ATOMS: atom_id res chain seq x y z
N MET A 1 16.23 0.37 2.40
CA MET A 1 15.73 1.62 3.04
C MET A 1 14.90 1.20 4.24
N PRO A 2 14.84 1.99 5.30
CA PRO A 2 14.01 1.65 6.44
C PRO A 2 12.51 1.74 6.06
N THR A 3 11.73 0.81 6.59
CA THR A 3 10.29 0.68 6.32
C THR A 3 9.46 1.23 7.47
N CYS A 4 8.39 1.95 7.18
CA CYS A 4 7.37 2.33 8.14
C CYS A 4 6.23 1.31 8.09
N TYR A 5 6.12 0.50 9.13
CA TYR A 5 5.03 -0.45 9.33
C TYR A 5 3.88 0.25 10.03
N ILE A 6 2.68 0.16 9.48
CA ILE A 6 1.46 0.70 10.09
C ILE A 6 0.49 -0.45 10.29
N VAL A 7 0.06 -0.65 11.52
CA VAL A 7 -0.87 -1.71 11.89
C VAL A 7 -2.20 -1.10 12.31
N GLY A 8 -3.23 -1.33 11.52
CA GLY A 8 -4.61 -0.89 11.79
C GLY A 8 -5.45 -1.96 12.48
N ALA A 9 -6.72 -1.62 12.74
CA ALA A 9 -7.66 -2.45 13.52
C ALA A 9 -8.38 -3.55 12.72
N GLY A 10 -8.12 -3.67 11.40
CA GLY A 10 -8.75 -4.68 10.54
C GLY A 10 -8.06 -6.05 10.60
N ASP A 11 -8.28 -6.86 9.56
CA ASP A 11 -7.76 -8.23 9.50
C ASP A 11 -6.24 -8.23 9.34
N PHE A 12 -5.57 -8.69 10.38
CA PHE A 12 -4.10 -8.76 10.41
C PHE A 12 -3.59 -10.10 9.86
N THR A 13 -2.47 -10.05 9.14
CA THR A 13 -1.68 -11.22 8.76
C THR A 13 -0.22 -11.03 9.17
N PRO A 14 0.45 -12.01 9.77
CA PRO A 14 1.88 -11.91 10.09
C PRO A 14 2.77 -12.10 8.84
N ARG A 15 2.21 -12.41 7.69
CA ARG A 15 2.95 -12.70 6.46
C ARG A 15 3.79 -11.50 6.01
N GLY A 16 5.12 -11.64 6.13
CA GLY A 16 6.08 -10.60 5.79
C GLY A 16 6.15 -9.44 6.79
N PHE A 17 5.55 -9.56 7.98
CA PHE A 17 5.75 -8.63 9.08
C PHE A 17 7.05 -9.00 9.81
N ALA A 18 8.13 -8.31 9.50
CA ALA A 18 9.46 -8.60 10.04
C ALA A 18 10.27 -7.29 10.22
N PRO A 19 9.86 -6.40 11.14
CA PRO A 19 10.58 -5.16 11.39
C PRO A 19 12.01 -5.42 11.87
N VAL A 20 12.95 -4.62 11.39
CA VAL A 20 14.36 -4.67 11.78
C VAL A 20 14.82 -3.32 12.37
N PRO A 21 15.96 -3.27 13.06
CA PRO A 21 16.49 -2.01 13.59
C PRO A 21 16.57 -0.91 12.51
N GLY A 22 15.99 0.24 12.80
CA GLY A 22 15.87 1.38 11.88
C GLY A 22 14.51 1.51 11.21
N ASP A 23 13.68 0.47 11.25
CA ASP A 23 12.28 0.57 10.85
C ASP A 23 11.45 1.32 11.91
N LEU A 24 10.26 1.74 11.54
CA LEU A 24 9.29 2.40 12.42
C LEU A 24 8.00 1.58 12.44
N VAL A 25 7.53 1.19 13.61
CA VAL A 25 6.27 0.46 13.77
C VAL A 25 5.25 1.33 14.47
N LEU A 26 4.18 1.66 13.77
CA LEU A 26 3.07 2.48 14.25
C LEU A 26 1.83 1.61 14.45
N ALA A 27 1.23 1.67 15.63
CA ALA A 27 -0.10 1.12 15.86
C ALA A 27 -1.15 2.23 15.65
N ALA A 28 -2.07 2.01 14.72
CA ALA A 28 -3.21 2.90 14.49
C ALA A 28 -4.44 2.31 15.21
N ASP A 29 -4.84 2.99 16.29
CA ASP A 29 -5.98 2.64 17.13
C ASP A 29 -5.96 1.14 17.54
N GLY A 30 -7.02 0.36 17.26
CA GLY A 30 -7.12 -1.07 17.60
C GLY A 30 -6.03 -1.96 16.99
N GLY A 31 -5.19 -1.46 16.09
CA GLY A 31 -4.01 -2.19 15.56
C GLY A 31 -3.01 -2.60 16.63
N TYR A 32 -3.01 -1.91 17.76
CA TYR A 32 -2.21 -2.31 18.94
C TYR A 32 -2.55 -3.72 19.41
N ARG A 33 -3.81 -4.15 19.32
CA ARG A 33 -4.25 -5.50 19.73
C ARG A 33 -3.52 -6.60 18.95
N ALA A 34 -3.35 -6.42 17.64
CA ALA A 34 -2.63 -7.39 16.81
C ALA A 34 -1.14 -7.47 17.21
N LEU A 35 -0.49 -6.32 17.41
CA LEU A 35 0.90 -6.26 17.87
C LEU A 35 1.08 -6.87 19.27
N TYR A 36 0.19 -6.55 20.19
CA TYR A 36 0.21 -7.11 21.54
C TYR A 36 0.11 -8.65 21.51
N SER A 37 -0.77 -9.20 20.68
CA SER A 37 -0.89 -10.67 20.53
C SER A 37 0.35 -11.35 19.97
N LEU A 38 1.19 -10.61 19.24
CA LEU A 38 2.49 -11.07 18.74
C LEU A 38 3.63 -10.85 19.76
N GLY A 39 3.36 -10.24 20.92
CA GLY A 39 4.39 -9.84 21.87
C GLY A 39 5.25 -8.67 21.36
N TYR A 40 4.76 -7.87 20.41
CA TYR A 40 5.49 -6.76 19.82
C TYR A 40 5.03 -5.42 20.39
N THR A 41 5.97 -4.59 20.80
CA THR A 41 5.71 -3.21 21.25
C THR A 41 5.96 -2.25 20.09
N PRO A 42 4.96 -1.47 19.64
CA PRO A 42 5.17 -0.46 18.60
C PRO A 42 6.02 0.71 19.12
N ASP A 43 6.60 1.47 18.20
CA ASP A 43 7.34 2.70 18.53
C ASP A 43 6.39 3.86 18.88
N LEU A 44 5.15 3.81 18.39
CA LEU A 44 4.13 4.82 18.68
C LEU A 44 2.73 4.20 18.51
N LEU A 45 1.85 4.51 19.45
CA LEU A 45 0.41 4.27 19.34
C LEU A 45 -0.30 5.60 19.05
N LEU A 46 -1.14 5.62 18.01
CA LEU A 46 -1.90 6.81 17.61
C LEU A 46 -3.38 6.47 17.34
N GLY A 47 -4.26 7.38 17.70
CA GLY A 47 -5.71 7.21 17.54
C GLY A 47 -6.53 7.90 18.63
N ASP A 48 -7.83 7.60 18.71
CA ASP A 48 -8.72 8.04 19.79
C ASP A 48 -8.87 6.98 20.89
N PHE A 49 -8.49 5.74 20.59
CA PHE A 49 -8.41 4.60 21.51
C PHE A 49 -9.75 4.06 22.01
N ASP A 50 -10.82 4.33 21.32
CA ASP A 50 -12.14 3.80 21.66
C ASP A 50 -12.22 2.27 21.47
N SER A 51 -11.40 1.71 20.60
CA SER A 51 -11.34 0.29 20.27
C SER A 51 -10.28 -0.53 21.02
N LEU A 52 -9.44 0.10 21.85
CA LEU A 52 -8.37 -0.59 22.59
C LEU A 52 -8.90 -1.51 23.71
N GLY A 53 -10.02 -1.14 24.35
CA GLY A 53 -10.52 -1.83 25.55
C GLY A 53 -9.51 -1.75 26.70
N ASP A 54 -9.48 -2.80 27.53
CA ASP A 54 -8.64 -2.89 28.75
C ASP A 54 -7.23 -3.45 28.49
N LEU A 55 -6.70 -3.37 27.26
CA LEU A 55 -5.35 -3.84 26.98
C LEU A 55 -4.31 -3.01 27.72
N PRO A 56 -3.36 -3.66 28.45
CA PRO A 56 -2.32 -2.93 29.16
C PRO A 56 -1.37 -2.26 28.15
N LEU A 57 -1.08 -0.98 28.40
CA LEU A 57 -0.06 -0.26 27.63
C LEU A 57 1.24 -0.23 28.44
N PRO A 58 2.39 -0.48 27.79
CA PRO A 58 3.69 -0.25 28.43
C PRO A 58 3.78 1.20 28.94
N PRO A 59 4.33 1.43 30.13
CA PRO A 59 4.37 2.78 30.71
C PRO A 59 5.18 3.77 29.87
N ASP A 60 6.17 3.29 29.13
CA ASP A 60 7.06 4.10 28.30
C ASP A 60 6.63 4.14 26.81
N LEU A 61 5.49 3.55 26.45
CA LEU A 61 5.00 3.58 25.08
C LEU A 61 4.57 5.01 24.71
N PRO A 62 5.19 5.62 23.68
CA PRO A 62 4.73 6.90 23.17
C PRO A 62 3.31 6.80 22.63
N VAL A 63 2.46 7.76 23.03
CA VAL A 63 1.04 7.78 22.68
C VAL A 63 0.67 9.14 22.11
N LEU A 64 0.08 9.16 20.92
CA LEU A 64 -0.42 10.37 20.28
C LEU A 64 -1.93 10.29 20.12
N ARG A 65 -2.66 11.04 20.99
CA ARG A 65 -4.12 11.07 20.98
C ARG A 65 -4.65 12.08 19.98
N PHE A 66 -5.66 11.65 19.22
CA PHE A 66 -6.42 12.50 18.33
C PHE A 66 -7.90 12.49 18.74
N PRO A 67 -8.66 13.57 18.54
CA PRO A 67 -10.09 13.54 18.76
C PRO A 67 -10.77 12.58 17.77
N ALA A 68 -11.90 11.95 18.17
CA ALA A 68 -12.70 11.12 17.28
C ALA A 68 -13.23 11.91 16.07
N ARG A 69 -13.57 13.20 16.26
CA ARG A 69 -13.91 14.11 15.17
C ARG A 69 -12.63 14.73 14.58
N LYS A 70 -12.21 14.24 13.45
CA LYS A 70 -11.03 14.70 12.71
C LYS A 70 -11.23 14.48 11.20
N ASP A 71 -10.51 15.21 10.39
CA ASP A 71 -10.63 15.20 8.92
C ASP A 71 -9.80 14.08 8.25
N ASP A 72 -9.26 13.13 9.04
CA ASP A 72 -8.42 12.04 8.53
C ASP A 72 -8.66 10.75 9.32
N THR A 73 -8.38 9.60 8.70
CA THR A 73 -8.40 8.29 9.37
C THR A 73 -7.14 8.09 10.21
N ASP A 74 -7.17 7.17 11.19
CA ASP A 74 -5.98 6.85 11.99
C ASP A 74 -4.84 6.30 11.14
N THR A 75 -5.15 5.48 10.12
CA THR A 75 -4.17 5.05 9.10
C THR A 75 -3.59 6.23 8.33
N GLY A 76 -4.42 7.21 7.94
CA GLY A 76 -3.97 8.42 7.24
C GLY A 76 -3.04 9.28 8.11
N LEU A 77 -3.35 9.42 9.39
CA LEU A 77 -2.49 10.12 10.36
C LEU A 77 -1.16 9.38 10.56
N ALA A 78 -1.17 8.04 10.63
CA ALA A 78 0.04 7.23 10.73
C ALA A 78 0.92 7.37 9.48
N LEU A 79 0.33 7.35 8.28
CA LEU A 79 1.05 7.58 7.02
C LEU A 79 1.71 8.97 7.00
N ARG A 80 0.97 10.01 7.40
CA ARG A 80 1.53 11.37 7.50
C ARG A 80 2.70 11.42 8.47
N HIS A 81 2.55 10.83 9.66
CA HIS A 81 3.60 10.78 10.66
C HIS A 81 4.88 10.10 10.14
N GLY A 82 4.76 8.98 9.39
CA GLY A 82 5.88 8.32 8.76
C GLY A 82 6.53 9.19 7.67
N LEU A 83 5.74 9.85 6.81
CA LEU A 83 6.23 10.77 5.78
C LEU A 83 6.99 11.95 6.38
N ASP A 84 6.47 12.57 7.45
CA ASP A 84 7.08 13.71 8.15
C ASP A 84 8.41 13.32 8.80
N ARG A 85 8.59 12.05 9.17
CA ARG A 85 9.85 11.46 9.65
C ARG A 85 10.81 11.05 8.53
N GLY A 86 10.44 11.25 7.29
CA GLY A 86 11.28 10.99 6.12
C GLY A 86 11.20 9.58 5.57
N PHE A 87 10.32 8.73 6.09
CA PHE A 87 10.10 7.39 5.50
C PHE A 87 9.52 7.49 4.10
N ARG A 88 9.96 6.58 3.22
CA ARG A 88 9.51 6.48 1.83
C ARG A 88 9.17 5.05 1.42
N ASP A 89 9.23 4.12 2.35
CA ASP A 89 8.77 2.73 2.19
C ASP A 89 7.77 2.41 3.29
N PHE A 90 6.55 2.00 2.91
CA PHE A 90 5.42 1.78 3.81
C PHE A 90 4.84 0.38 3.65
N ALA A 91 4.53 -0.26 4.78
CA ALA A 91 3.85 -1.53 4.84
C ALA A 91 2.63 -1.45 5.77
N LEU A 92 1.43 -1.56 5.19
CA LEU A 92 0.16 -1.52 5.91
C LEU A 92 -0.28 -2.94 6.28
N TYR A 93 -0.62 -3.15 7.52
CA TYR A 93 -1.17 -4.40 8.06
C TYR A 93 -2.44 -4.10 8.85
N GLY A 94 -3.41 -5.03 8.88
CA GLY A 94 -4.68 -4.77 9.55
C GLY A 94 -5.44 -3.55 8.99
N CYS A 95 -5.18 -3.21 7.72
CA CYS A 95 -5.81 -2.10 7.02
C CYS A 95 -6.82 -2.56 5.96
N ALA A 96 -7.18 -3.85 5.98
CA ALA A 96 -8.20 -4.49 5.16
C ALA A 96 -9.15 -5.30 6.06
N GLY A 97 -10.23 -5.81 5.48
CA GLY A 97 -11.29 -6.52 6.20
C GLY A 97 -12.32 -5.59 6.83
N GLY A 98 -13.40 -6.15 7.32
CA GLY A 98 -14.47 -5.40 8.00
C GLY A 98 -15.16 -4.36 7.11
N ARG A 99 -14.97 -3.10 7.40
CA ARG A 99 -15.64 -1.97 6.74
C ARG A 99 -15.03 -1.67 5.36
N VAL A 100 -15.85 -1.82 4.31
CA VAL A 100 -15.44 -1.54 2.92
C VAL A 100 -15.08 -0.07 2.67
N ASP A 101 -15.75 0.87 3.35
CA ASP A 101 -15.46 2.30 3.27
C ASP A 101 -14.07 2.62 3.83
N HIS A 102 -13.63 1.97 4.89
CA HIS A 102 -12.26 2.09 5.42
C HIS A 102 -11.22 1.49 4.46
N LEU A 103 -11.52 0.35 3.83
CA LEU A 103 -10.64 -0.21 2.80
C LEU A 103 -10.46 0.78 1.64
N LEU A 104 -11.57 1.37 1.15
CA LEU A 104 -11.51 2.37 0.08
C LEU A 104 -10.68 3.59 0.49
N ALA A 105 -10.87 4.12 1.70
CA ALA A 105 -10.09 5.24 2.23
C ALA A 105 -8.59 4.89 2.33
N ASN A 106 -8.25 3.67 2.74
CA ASN A 106 -6.87 3.19 2.78
C ASN A 106 -6.25 3.10 1.37
N LEU A 107 -6.99 2.59 0.38
CA LEU A 107 -6.53 2.55 -1.03
C LEU A 107 -6.30 3.97 -1.60
N GLN A 108 -7.19 4.93 -1.28
CA GLN A 108 -7.00 6.33 -1.66
C GLN A 108 -5.75 6.92 -1.00
N SER A 109 -5.52 6.63 0.28
CA SER A 109 -4.33 7.06 1.02
C SER A 109 -3.06 6.45 0.45
N MET A 110 -3.07 5.17 0.05
CA MET A 110 -1.96 4.51 -0.64
C MET A 110 -1.63 5.22 -1.96
N ALA A 111 -2.64 5.52 -2.77
CA ALA A 111 -2.45 6.25 -4.03
C ALA A 111 -1.86 7.65 -3.80
N ARG A 112 -2.31 8.35 -2.76
CA ARG A 112 -1.75 9.66 -2.35
C ARG A 112 -0.26 9.53 -1.98
N VAL A 113 0.09 8.57 -1.16
CA VAL A 113 1.48 8.32 -0.71
C VAL A 113 2.38 7.96 -1.89
N SER A 114 1.90 7.12 -2.81
CA SER A 114 2.61 6.77 -4.03
C SER A 114 2.89 7.98 -4.92
N ARG A 115 1.94 8.92 -5.05
CA ARG A 115 2.13 10.19 -5.78
C ARG A 115 3.18 11.11 -5.15
N LEU A 116 3.45 10.95 -3.85
CA LEU A 116 4.53 11.65 -3.14
C LEU A 116 5.90 10.96 -3.31
N GLY A 117 6.00 9.95 -4.18
CA GLY A 117 7.23 9.24 -4.50
C GLY A 117 7.63 8.18 -3.48
N ALA A 118 6.70 7.75 -2.62
CA ALA A 118 6.94 6.66 -1.68
C ALA A 118 6.41 5.33 -2.23
N THR A 119 7.04 4.22 -1.84
CA THR A 119 6.51 2.88 -2.07
C THR A 119 5.54 2.51 -0.97
N ILE A 120 4.48 1.79 -1.30
CA ILE A 120 3.47 1.38 -0.33
C ILE A 120 2.85 0.04 -0.69
N ARG A 121 2.81 -0.86 0.30
CA ARG A 121 2.13 -2.16 0.23
C ARG A 121 1.11 -2.28 1.35
N LEU A 122 -0.03 -2.86 1.06
CA LEU A 122 -1.00 -3.34 2.03
C LEU A 122 -0.96 -4.88 2.02
N ALA A 123 -0.73 -5.49 3.16
CA ALA A 123 -0.77 -6.94 3.35
C ALA A 123 -2.08 -7.32 4.05
N ALA A 124 -2.93 -8.06 3.35
CA ALA A 124 -4.15 -8.66 3.89
C ALA A 124 -4.01 -10.20 3.93
N PRO A 125 -4.85 -10.92 4.69
CA PRO A 125 -4.80 -12.37 4.74
C PRO A 125 -4.88 -13.04 3.36
N GLU A 126 -5.73 -12.53 2.48
CA GLU A 126 -6.05 -13.16 1.19
C GLU A 126 -5.33 -12.54 -0.01
N TYR A 127 -4.74 -11.35 0.14
CA TYR A 127 -4.06 -10.64 -0.93
C TYR A 127 -3.04 -9.62 -0.41
N ASP A 128 -2.14 -9.23 -1.30
CA ASP A 128 -1.35 -8.01 -1.16
C ASP A 128 -1.87 -6.96 -2.15
N ALA A 129 -1.81 -5.67 -1.77
CA ALA A 129 -2.10 -4.57 -2.66
C ALA A 129 -0.97 -3.53 -2.67
N TRP A 130 -0.78 -2.87 -3.80
CA TRP A 130 0.20 -1.78 -3.99
C TRP A 130 -0.45 -0.61 -4.70
N ALA A 131 0.08 0.58 -4.44
CA ALA A 131 -0.14 1.73 -5.31
C ALA A 131 1.15 2.01 -6.08
N LEU A 132 1.04 2.20 -7.39
CA LEU A 132 2.15 2.51 -8.28
C LEU A 132 1.80 3.76 -9.09
N THR A 133 2.62 4.81 -8.96
CA THR A 133 2.41 6.06 -9.70
C THR A 133 3.54 6.26 -10.69
N GLY A 134 3.20 6.53 -11.93
CA GLY A 134 4.14 6.92 -12.98
C GLY A 134 4.80 8.27 -12.64
N PRO A 135 5.96 8.57 -13.23
CA PRO A 135 6.64 9.85 -13.05
C PRO A 135 5.70 11.04 -13.29
N ALA A 136 5.86 12.11 -12.50
CA ALA A 136 5.08 13.33 -12.70
C ALA A 136 5.35 13.90 -14.10
N PRO A 137 4.34 14.49 -14.77
CA PRO A 137 4.50 15.09 -16.10
C PRO A 137 5.55 16.21 -16.14
N ASP A 138 5.82 16.85 -15.00
CA ASP A 138 6.82 17.91 -14.84
C ASP A 138 8.17 17.42 -14.29
N ALA A 139 8.38 16.12 -14.11
CA ALA A 139 9.71 15.59 -13.85
C ALA A 139 10.59 15.96 -15.07
N PRO A 140 11.81 16.54 -14.86
CA PRO A 140 12.65 16.93 -15.97
C PRO A 140 12.82 15.75 -16.92
N ALA A 141 12.26 15.90 -18.12
CA ALA A 141 12.38 14.91 -19.16
C ALA A 141 13.87 14.66 -19.42
N PRO A 142 14.29 13.40 -19.55
CA PRO A 142 15.62 13.15 -20.12
C PRO A 142 15.70 13.88 -21.44
N SER A 143 16.85 14.50 -21.73
CA SER A 143 17.11 15.40 -22.83
C SER A 143 16.85 14.84 -24.24
N THR A 144 16.24 13.68 -24.32
CA THR A 144 15.74 13.04 -25.54
C THR A 144 14.33 12.52 -25.27
N PRO A 145 13.28 13.02 -25.96
CA PRO A 145 11.94 12.48 -25.85
C PRO A 145 11.94 11.10 -26.51
N ALA A 146 12.18 10.07 -25.70
CA ALA A 146 11.81 8.73 -26.13
C ALA A 146 10.27 8.62 -26.04
N PRO A 147 9.59 8.05 -27.04
CA PRO A 147 8.20 7.65 -26.91
C PRO A 147 8.00 6.70 -25.70
N ASP A 148 9.09 6.19 -25.15
CA ASP A 148 9.26 5.28 -24.03
C ASP A 148 9.92 5.99 -22.84
N GLY A 149 9.38 7.13 -22.37
CA GLY A 149 9.85 7.80 -21.15
C GLY A 149 9.87 6.84 -19.95
N PRO A 150 10.67 7.12 -18.88
CA PRO A 150 10.82 6.23 -17.75
C PRO A 150 9.44 5.89 -17.16
N ALA A 151 9.13 4.59 -17.10
CA ALA A 151 7.94 4.08 -16.44
C ALA A 151 8.26 3.69 -15.00
N ALA A 152 7.35 3.96 -14.07
CA ALA A 152 7.40 3.31 -12.78
C ALA A 152 7.08 1.83 -12.97
N THR A 153 7.86 0.95 -12.35
CA THR A 153 7.70 -0.50 -12.50
C THR A 153 7.69 -1.19 -11.14
N LEU A 154 6.71 -2.06 -10.94
CA LEU A 154 6.62 -2.98 -9.81
C LEU A 154 6.82 -4.40 -10.32
N THR A 155 7.82 -5.11 -9.77
CA THR A 155 7.92 -6.56 -9.89
C THR A 155 7.09 -7.18 -8.78
N LEU A 156 6.07 -7.95 -9.15
CA LEU A 156 5.21 -8.63 -8.19
C LEU A 156 5.97 -9.76 -7.47
N PRO A 157 5.75 -9.94 -6.16
CA PRO A 157 6.29 -11.08 -5.43
C PRO A 157 5.98 -12.40 -6.14
N ASP A 158 6.91 -13.36 -6.08
CA ASP A 158 6.69 -14.66 -6.69
C ASP A 158 5.55 -15.41 -6.01
N ARG A 159 4.67 -15.97 -6.81
CA ARG A 159 3.49 -16.75 -6.42
C ARG A 159 3.25 -17.84 -7.47
N PRO A 160 2.56 -18.94 -7.13
CA PRO A 160 2.21 -20.00 -8.08
C PRO A 160 1.49 -19.47 -9.31
N GLY A 161 1.65 -20.16 -10.44
CA GLY A 161 0.85 -19.91 -11.64
C GLY A 161 -0.64 -20.01 -11.36
N GLY A 162 -1.44 -19.20 -12.06
CA GLY A 162 -2.87 -19.08 -11.81
C GLY A 162 -3.26 -18.12 -10.68
N THR A 163 -2.31 -17.65 -9.84
CA THR A 163 -2.61 -16.63 -8.82
C THR A 163 -3.22 -15.40 -9.50
N LEU A 164 -4.34 -14.93 -8.94
CA LEU A 164 -5.06 -13.76 -9.44
C LEU A 164 -4.23 -12.49 -9.28
N VAL A 165 -4.24 -11.67 -10.32
CA VAL A 165 -3.69 -10.31 -10.33
C VAL A 165 -4.73 -9.38 -10.92
N SER A 166 -5.03 -8.28 -10.24
CA SER A 166 -5.93 -7.25 -10.76
C SER A 166 -5.23 -5.91 -10.71
N VAL A 167 -5.39 -5.13 -11.78
CA VAL A 167 -4.79 -3.80 -11.92
C VAL A 167 -5.89 -2.81 -12.28
N PHE A 168 -6.03 -1.77 -11.47
CA PHE A 168 -7.04 -0.73 -11.66
C PHE A 168 -6.36 0.63 -11.85
N CYS A 169 -6.91 1.45 -12.71
CA CYS A 169 -6.60 2.88 -12.73
C CYS A 169 -7.18 3.54 -11.48
N HIS A 170 -6.38 4.33 -10.77
CA HIS A 170 -6.86 5.18 -9.68
C HIS A 170 -6.86 6.65 -10.11
N GLY A 171 -8.02 7.17 -10.40
CA GLY A 171 -8.26 8.45 -11.02
C GLY A 171 -8.86 8.29 -12.43
N ASP A 172 -8.80 9.31 -13.24
CA ASP A 172 -9.46 9.32 -14.54
C ASP A 172 -8.76 8.42 -15.57
N ARG A 173 -7.41 8.45 -15.60
CA ARG A 173 -6.61 7.75 -16.60
C ARG A 173 -5.22 7.38 -16.09
N ALA A 174 -4.74 6.22 -16.52
CA ALA A 174 -3.35 5.78 -16.41
C ALA A 174 -2.86 5.40 -17.80
N GLU A 175 -1.75 6.00 -18.25
CA GLU A 175 -1.24 5.89 -19.62
C GLU A 175 0.01 5.04 -19.70
N GLY A 176 0.14 4.29 -20.78
CA GLY A 176 1.30 3.47 -21.07
C GLY A 176 1.48 2.34 -20.04
N VAL A 177 0.39 1.68 -19.70
CA VAL A 177 0.40 0.53 -18.78
C VAL A 177 0.87 -0.71 -19.52
N THR A 178 1.90 -1.36 -18.99
CA THR A 178 2.44 -2.62 -19.52
C THR A 178 2.38 -3.69 -18.43
N LEU A 179 1.80 -4.84 -18.78
CA LEU A 179 1.70 -6.03 -17.92
C LEU A 179 2.46 -7.18 -18.56
N THR A 180 3.43 -7.77 -17.86
CA THR A 180 4.17 -8.94 -18.32
C THR A 180 4.06 -10.10 -17.33
N GLY A 181 4.33 -11.31 -17.80
CA GLY A 181 4.26 -12.53 -16.96
C GLY A 181 2.85 -12.88 -16.50
N LEU A 182 1.83 -12.35 -17.17
CA LEU A 182 0.41 -12.56 -16.90
C LEU A 182 -0.28 -13.16 -18.14
N SER A 183 -1.42 -13.84 -17.93
CA SER A 183 -2.20 -14.50 -19.00
C SER A 183 -2.76 -13.52 -20.02
N TYR A 184 -3.10 -12.32 -19.58
CA TYR A 184 -3.60 -11.23 -20.43
C TYR A 184 -2.60 -10.07 -20.36
N PRO A 185 -1.50 -10.10 -21.18
CA PRO A 185 -0.52 -9.03 -21.18
C PRO A 185 -1.10 -7.75 -21.77
N LEU A 186 -0.58 -6.62 -21.33
CA LEU A 186 -0.81 -5.32 -21.95
C LEU A 186 0.54 -4.73 -22.38
N ASP A 187 0.54 -3.98 -23.48
CA ASP A 187 1.72 -3.28 -23.98
C ASP A 187 1.37 -1.83 -24.27
N GLY A 188 1.78 -0.93 -23.38
CA GLY A 188 1.58 0.50 -23.49
C GLY A 188 0.09 0.93 -23.49
N ALA A 189 -0.80 0.13 -22.93
CA ALA A 189 -2.24 0.39 -22.92
C ALA A 189 -2.62 1.55 -22.00
N ASP A 190 -3.76 2.18 -22.27
CA ASP A 190 -4.37 3.13 -21.37
C ASP A 190 -5.50 2.48 -20.59
N LEU A 191 -5.48 2.69 -19.26
CA LEU A 191 -6.55 2.29 -18.35
C LEU A 191 -7.32 3.50 -17.88
N THR A 192 -8.63 3.37 -17.76
CA THR A 192 -9.52 4.43 -17.24
C THR A 192 -10.18 3.99 -15.94
N GLY A 193 -10.61 4.96 -15.13
CA GLY A 193 -11.22 4.69 -13.83
C GLY A 193 -12.64 4.09 -13.92
N ASP A 194 -13.29 4.20 -15.06
CA ASP A 194 -14.65 3.74 -15.34
C ASP A 194 -14.72 2.37 -16.04
N PHE A 195 -13.57 1.82 -16.48
CA PHE A 195 -13.51 0.53 -17.16
C PHE A 195 -12.46 -0.42 -16.57
N PRO A 196 -12.85 -1.56 -15.96
CA PRO A 196 -11.96 -2.46 -15.25
C PRO A 196 -11.22 -3.44 -16.16
N LEU A 197 -10.50 -2.96 -17.18
CA LEU A 197 -9.79 -3.77 -18.17
C LEU A 197 -8.78 -4.75 -17.53
N GLY A 198 -8.11 -4.35 -16.46
CA GLY A 198 -7.03 -5.12 -15.83
C GLY A 198 -7.47 -6.12 -14.76
N VAL A 199 -8.77 -6.38 -14.59
CA VAL A 199 -9.27 -7.23 -13.52
C VAL A 199 -9.16 -8.73 -13.85
N SER A 200 -8.95 -9.56 -12.82
CA SER A 200 -8.95 -11.04 -12.89
C SER A 200 -7.92 -11.63 -13.86
N ASN A 201 -6.80 -10.98 -14.05
CA ASN A 201 -5.64 -11.54 -14.73
C ASN A 201 -5.00 -12.64 -13.87
N ARG A 202 -4.09 -13.43 -14.43
CA ARG A 202 -3.45 -14.56 -13.74
C ARG A 202 -1.97 -14.61 -14.03
N ARG A 203 -1.18 -14.94 -13.01
CA ARG A 203 0.25 -15.22 -13.21
C ARG A 203 0.47 -16.40 -14.13
N LEU A 204 1.48 -16.27 -14.98
CA LEU A 204 2.05 -17.41 -15.70
C LEU A 204 3.06 -18.15 -14.82
N GLU A 205 3.05 -19.48 -14.91
CA GLU A 205 3.99 -20.32 -14.16
C GLU A 205 5.45 -20.03 -14.58
N GLY A 206 6.35 -19.94 -13.59
CA GLY A 206 7.79 -19.80 -13.82
C GLY A 206 8.21 -18.51 -14.51
N ARG A 207 7.34 -17.50 -14.60
CA ARG A 207 7.66 -16.20 -15.21
C ARG A 207 7.56 -15.07 -14.20
N PRO A 208 8.55 -14.16 -14.14
CA PRO A 208 8.40 -12.91 -13.39
C PRO A 208 7.19 -12.13 -13.92
N ALA A 209 6.35 -11.62 -13.01
CA ALA A 209 5.25 -10.75 -13.36
C ALA A 209 5.59 -9.31 -13.02
N THR A 210 5.42 -8.40 -13.99
CA THR A 210 5.66 -6.97 -13.78
C THR A 210 4.46 -6.14 -14.19
N VAL A 211 4.29 -5.03 -13.49
CA VAL A 211 3.33 -3.98 -13.80
C VAL A 211 4.10 -2.68 -13.94
N SER A 212 3.94 -1.98 -15.05
CA SER A 212 4.54 -0.66 -15.24
C SER A 212 3.51 0.35 -15.74
N VAL A 213 3.77 1.64 -15.45
CA VAL A 213 2.93 2.76 -15.86
C VAL A 213 3.78 3.98 -16.16
N ARG A 214 3.51 4.66 -17.28
CA ARG A 214 4.21 5.89 -17.66
C ARG A 214 3.62 7.12 -17.01
N ARG A 215 2.30 7.19 -16.89
CA ARG A 215 1.60 8.32 -16.26
C ARG A 215 0.35 7.84 -15.53
N GLY A 216 -0.02 8.52 -14.45
CA GLY A 216 -1.17 8.17 -13.62
C GLY A 216 -0.82 7.22 -12.49
N THR A 217 -1.83 6.74 -11.79
CA THR A 217 -1.69 5.89 -10.61
C THR A 217 -2.47 4.60 -10.81
N LEU A 218 -1.84 3.48 -10.48
CA LEU A 218 -2.46 2.16 -10.47
C LEU A 218 -2.63 1.66 -9.03
N LEU A 219 -3.74 0.96 -8.78
CA LEU A 219 -3.91 0.05 -7.66
C LEU A 219 -3.77 -1.38 -8.18
N ILE A 220 -2.89 -2.15 -7.56
CA ILE A 220 -2.50 -3.48 -8.00
C ILE A 220 -2.79 -4.44 -6.87
N PHE A 221 -3.47 -5.55 -7.16
CA PHE A 221 -3.80 -6.59 -6.21
C PHE A 221 -3.25 -7.92 -6.69
N GLN A 222 -2.67 -8.69 -5.78
CA GLN A 222 -2.21 -10.05 -6.04
C GLN A 222 -2.68 -10.96 -4.92
N GLY A 223 -3.25 -12.12 -5.24
CA GLY A 223 -3.59 -13.16 -4.27
C GLY A 223 -2.37 -13.56 -3.42
N ALA A 224 -2.64 -13.93 -2.17
CA ALA A 224 -1.64 -14.26 -1.16
C ALA A 224 -0.99 -15.64 -1.38
#